data_b4616d8778928b7b039bda24365b4d3d
#
_entry.id   b4616d8778928b7b039bda24365b4d3d
#
_cell.length_a   1.000
_cell.length_b   1.000
_cell.length_c   1.000
_cell.angle_alpha   90.00
_cell.angle_beta   90.00
_cell.angle_gamma   90.00
#
_symmetry.space_group_name_H-M   'P 1'
#
loop_
_entity.id
_entity.type
_entity.pdbx_description
1 polymer ?
#
loop_
_entity_poly.entity_id
_entity_poly.type
_entity_poly.pdbx_seq_one_letter_code
_entity_poly.pdbx_strand_id
1 'polypeptide(L)'
;MKELTLQEMEAILGTHETAELAEDIDATMETVAPDPHYEFPIPGWTVDGDEGVRVYYGKLLVDGAKWNVASRKRAHGTGPNTLFREAWISYDDEKGTRRTGQYMAVIEFDPETRTIKSERHYGDAVFGAFLPAIDACDPGVSRINANTKPVTREEMLGEIRILKGE
;
A
#
# COMPACT_ATOMS: atom_id res chain seq x y z
N MET A 1 -3.54 -15.99 -18.51
CA MET A 1 -3.24 -16.31 -17.10
C MET A 1 -4.53 -16.42 -16.31
N LYS A 2 -4.59 -17.30 -15.32
CA LYS A 2 -5.75 -17.39 -14.42
C LYS A 2 -5.66 -16.29 -13.38
N GLU A 3 -6.69 -15.48 -13.27
CA GLU A 3 -6.78 -14.46 -12.23
C GLU A 3 -6.85 -15.10 -10.83
N LEU A 4 -6.30 -14.41 -9.85
CA LEU A 4 -6.42 -14.79 -8.44
C LEU A 4 -7.83 -14.54 -7.94
N THR A 5 -8.34 -15.48 -7.18
CA THR A 5 -9.61 -15.29 -6.45
C THR A 5 -9.41 -14.38 -5.24
N LEU A 6 -10.52 -13.82 -4.73
CA LEU A 6 -10.48 -13.05 -3.48
C LEU A 6 -9.81 -13.84 -2.35
N GLN A 7 -10.14 -15.12 -2.21
CA GLN A 7 -9.57 -15.96 -1.15
C GLN A 7 -8.05 -16.15 -1.31
N GLU A 8 -7.56 -16.28 -2.54
CA GLU A 8 -6.12 -16.38 -2.81
C GLU A 8 -5.41 -15.07 -2.50
N MET A 9 -5.96 -13.91 -2.91
CA MET A 9 -5.40 -12.59 -2.60
C MET A 9 -5.37 -12.32 -1.08
N GLU A 10 -6.46 -12.63 -0.37
CA GLU A 10 -6.52 -12.49 1.09
C GLU A 10 -5.52 -13.43 1.80
N ALA A 11 -5.26 -14.61 1.27
CA ALA A 11 -4.25 -15.52 1.82
C ALA A 11 -2.82 -14.98 1.65
N ILE A 12 -2.49 -14.43 0.48
CA ILE A 12 -1.19 -13.80 0.22
C ILE A 12 -1.00 -12.61 1.17
N LEU A 13 -2.00 -11.72 1.24
CA LEU A 13 -1.97 -10.56 2.11
C LEU A 13 -1.87 -10.94 3.59
N GLY A 14 -2.57 -11.99 4.02
CA GLY A 14 -2.49 -12.49 5.41
C GLY A 14 -1.10 -13.01 5.78
N THR A 15 -0.38 -13.66 4.83
CA THR A 15 1.01 -14.06 5.03
C THR A 15 1.91 -12.84 5.18
N HIS A 16 1.74 -11.85 4.32
CA HIS A 16 2.46 -10.58 4.34
C HIS A 16 2.26 -9.83 5.67
N GLU A 17 1.02 -9.58 6.08
CA GLU A 17 0.69 -8.91 7.35
C GLU A 17 1.21 -9.68 8.58
N THR A 18 1.27 -11.01 8.50
CA THR A 18 1.84 -11.82 9.58
C THR A 18 3.34 -11.59 9.73
N ALA A 19 4.07 -11.50 8.62
CA ALA A 19 5.50 -11.19 8.62
C ALA A 19 5.77 -9.77 9.11
N GLU A 20 4.97 -8.79 8.67
CA GLU A 20 5.04 -7.41 9.17
C GLU A 20 4.83 -7.33 10.69
N LEU A 21 3.81 -8.01 11.22
CA LEU A 21 3.54 -8.03 12.67
C LEU A 21 4.64 -8.74 13.47
N ALA A 22 5.40 -9.62 12.83
CA ALA A 22 6.58 -10.27 13.42
C ALA A 22 7.85 -9.42 13.30
N GLU A 23 7.78 -8.25 12.65
CA GLU A 23 8.92 -7.37 12.35
C GLU A 23 10.01 -8.08 11.52
N ASP A 24 9.62 -9.10 10.75
CA ASP A 24 10.51 -9.90 9.91
C ASP A 24 10.54 -9.35 8.48
N ILE A 25 11.53 -8.47 8.22
CA ILE A 25 11.68 -7.81 6.92
C ILE A 25 11.93 -8.84 5.80
N ASP A 26 12.73 -9.88 6.05
CA ASP A 26 13.05 -10.87 5.03
C ASP A 26 11.81 -11.67 4.65
N ALA A 27 11.06 -12.17 5.62
CA ALA A 27 9.79 -12.85 5.38
C ALA A 27 8.74 -11.94 4.73
N THR A 28 8.71 -10.64 5.09
CA THR A 28 7.83 -9.65 4.44
C THR A 28 8.20 -9.52 2.96
N MET A 29 9.47 -9.36 2.64
CA MET A 29 9.96 -9.22 1.26
C MET A 29 9.77 -10.48 0.41
N GLU A 30 9.76 -11.67 0.98
CA GLU A 30 9.42 -12.92 0.27
C GLU A 30 7.99 -12.94 -0.28
N THR A 31 7.09 -12.12 0.28
CA THR A 31 5.71 -11.99 -0.20
C THR A 31 5.52 -10.89 -1.24
N VAL A 32 6.57 -10.15 -1.56
CA VAL A 32 6.59 -8.99 -2.48
C VAL A 32 7.23 -9.40 -3.80
N ALA A 33 6.73 -8.87 -4.92
CA ALA A 33 7.28 -9.12 -6.25
C ALA A 33 8.70 -8.54 -6.38
N PRO A 34 9.53 -9.06 -7.30
CA PRO A 34 10.92 -8.59 -7.46
C PRO A 34 11.08 -7.11 -7.86
N ASP A 35 10.06 -6.54 -8.49
CA ASP A 35 10.02 -5.12 -8.90
C ASP A 35 8.72 -4.48 -8.38
N PRO A 36 8.65 -4.21 -7.07
CA PRO A 36 7.43 -3.70 -6.44
C PRO A 36 7.29 -2.20 -6.64
N HIS A 37 6.03 -1.71 -6.63
CA HIS A 37 5.69 -0.30 -6.72
C HIS A 37 4.73 0.10 -5.60
N TYR A 38 5.20 0.93 -4.69
CA TYR A 38 4.40 1.43 -3.57
C TYR A 38 4.12 2.92 -3.73
N GLU A 39 2.89 3.34 -3.44
CA GLU A 39 2.49 4.74 -3.49
C GLU A 39 1.88 5.21 -2.17
N PHE A 40 2.28 6.41 -1.78
CA PHE A 40 1.75 7.14 -0.63
C PHE A 40 1.22 8.50 -1.09
N PRO A 41 -0.01 8.56 -1.64
CA PRO A 41 -0.53 9.76 -2.31
C PRO A 41 -0.62 11.00 -1.42
N ILE A 42 -0.90 10.81 -0.12
CA ILE A 42 -1.04 11.94 0.82
C ILE A 42 0.29 12.68 1.03
N PRO A 43 1.41 12.02 1.40
CA PRO A 43 2.71 12.67 1.42
C PRO A 43 3.30 12.92 0.03
N GLY A 44 2.75 12.30 -1.03
CA GLY A 44 3.13 12.52 -2.41
C GLY A 44 4.41 11.79 -2.85
N TRP A 45 4.63 10.55 -2.36
CA TRP A 45 5.80 9.75 -2.67
C TRP A 45 5.47 8.41 -3.31
N THR A 46 6.36 7.93 -4.17
CA THR A 46 6.47 6.51 -4.57
C THR A 46 7.74 5.91 -4.00
N VAL A 47 7.71 4.59 -3.81
CA VAL A 47 8.87 3.76 -3.46
C VAL A 47 8.90 2.58 -4.41
N ASP A 48 9.95 2.48 -5.22
CA ASP A 48 10.08 1.52 -6.30
C ASP A 48 11.24 0.55 -6.08
N GLY A 49 11.06 -0.69 -6.50
CA GLY A 49 12.08 -1.74 -6.51
C GLY A 49 12.34 -2.38 -5.14
N ASP A 50 12.99 -3.54 -5.16
CA ASP A 50 13.26 -4.36 -3.97
C ASP A 50 14.03 -3.57 -2.89
N GLU A 51 15.11 -2.87 -3.27
CA GLU A 51 15.92 -2.11 -2.33
C GLU A 51 15.12 -0.97 -1.66
N GLY A 52 14.33 -0.23 -2.44
CA GLY A 52 13.50 0.86 -1.93
C GLY A 52 12.45 0.39 -0.95
N VAL A 53 11.70 -0.65 -1.31
CA VAL A 53 10.65 -1.22 -0.47
C VAL A 53 11.24 -1.87 0.79
N ARG A 54 12.41 -2.50 0.70
CA ARG A 54 13.13 -3.04 1.86
C ARG A 54 13.54 -1.94 2.85
N VAL A 55 14.06 -0.81 2.35
CA VAL A 55 14.39 0.37 3.19
C VAL A 55 13.13 0.93 3.84
N TYR A 56 12.02 1.02 3.09
CA TYR A 56 10.73 1.44 3.62
C TYR A 56 10.28 0.54 4.79
N TYR A 57 10.34 -0.79 4.62
CA TYR A 57 9.99 -1.73 5.70
C TYR A 57 10.94 -1.65 6.89
N GLY A 58 12.23 -1.43 6.68
CA GLY A 58 13.18 -1.15 7.76
C GLY A 58 12.73 0.01 8.63
N LYS A 59 12.32 1.11 8.01
CA LYS A 59 11.81 2.29 8.71
C LYS A 59 10.43 2.06 9.36
N LEU A 60 9.55 1.32 8.70
CA LEU A 60 8.20 1.06 9.20
C LEU A 60 8.21 0.12 10.40
N LEU A 61 8.91 -1.01 10.28
CA LEU A 61 8.80 -2.13 11.22
C LEU A 61 9.82 -2.06 12.35
N VAL A 62 10.98 -1.46 12.12
CA VAL A 62 12.10 -1.45 13.09
C VAL A 62 12.36 -0.05 13.61
N ASP A 63 12.74 0.89 12.74
CA ASP A 63 13.21 2.22 13.19
C ASP A 63 12.06 3.11 13.68
N GLY A 64 10.91 3.01 13.05
CA GLY A 64 9.71 3.82 13.33
C GLY A 64 8.58 3.02 13.95
N ALA A 65 8.86 1.82 14.43
CA ALA A 65 7.84 0.89 14.92
C ALA A 65 6.86 1.54 15.89
N LYS A 66 5.58 1.36 15.60
CA LYS A 66 4.49 1.70 16.51
C LYS A 66 4.11 0.46 17.31
N TRP A 67 3.73 0.66 18.55
CA TRP A 67 3.43 -0.45 19.46
C TRP A 67 1.97 -0.86 19.37
N ASN A 68 1.70 -2.13 19.67
CA ASN A 68 0.33 -2.69 19.72
C ASN A 68 -0.46 -2.42 18.44
N VAL A 69 0.17 -2.54 17.28
CA VAL A 69 -0.49 -2.34 15.99
C VAL A 69 -1.57 -3.38 15.78
N ALA A 70 -2.75 -2.94 15.40
CA ALA A 70 -3.86 -3.79 15.04
C ALA A 70 -4.69 -3.15 13.93
N SER A 71 -5.16 -3.95 13.00
CA SER A 71 -6.10 -3.50 11.98
C SER A 71 -7.41 -4.28 12.04
N ARG A 72 -8.48 -3.64 11.60
CA ARG A 72 -9.79 -4.26 11.44
C ARG A 72 -10.41 -3.86 10.12
N LYS A 73 -10.55 -4.82 9.24
CA LYS A 73 -11.19 -4.65 7.95
C LYS A 73 -12.64 -4.16 8.09
N ARG A 74 -13.00 -3.14 7.34
CA ARG A 74 -14.38 -2.60 7.24
C ARG A 74 -15.08 -3.12 5.99
N ALA A 75 -14.41 -2.98 4.86
CA ALA A 75 -14.94 -3.41 3.58
C ALA A 75 -13.79 -3.84 2.66
N HIS A 76 -14.11 -4.67 1.70
CA HIS A 76 -13.21 -4.95 0.58
C HIS A 76 -14.02 -5.11 -0.71
N GLY A 77 -13.36 -4.86 -1.82
CA GLY A 77 -13.82 -5.13 -3.17
C GLY A 77 -12.67 -5.68 -4.00
N THR A 78 -12.97 -6.28 -5.14
CA THR A 78 -11.95 -6.87 -6.01
C THR A 78 -12.06 -6.37 -7.44
N GLY A 79 -10.93 -6.31 -8.12
CA GLY A 79 -10.77 -6.26 -9.55
C GLY A 79 -9.86 -7.41 -10.02
N PRO A 80 -9.49 -7.49 -11.30
CA PRO A 80 -8.51 -8.45 -11.78
C PRO A 80 -7.20 -8.35 -11.00
N ASN A 81 -6.85 -9.40 -10.25
CA ASN A 81 -5.67 -9.47 -9.38
C ASN A 81 -5.48 -8.25 -8.46
N THR A 82 -6.58 -7.60 -8.07
CA THR A 82 -6.54 -6.37 -7.27
C THR A 82 -7.52 -6.48 -6.11
N LEU A 83 -7.07 -6.10 -4.92
CA LEU A 83 -7.87 -5.98 -3.71
C LEU A 83 -7.96 -4.52 -3.28
N PHE A 84 -9.19 -4.04 -3.10
CA PHE A 84 -9.49 -2.75 -2.46
C PHE A 84 -9.90 -3.03 -1.03
N ARG A 85 -9.15 -2.53 -0.06
CA ARG A 85 -9.37 -2.81 1.35
C ARG A 85 -9.50 -1.53 2.17
N GLU A 86 -10.66 -1.32 2.75
CA GLU A 86 -10.88 -0.28 3.75
C GLU A 86 -10.76 -0.89 5.15
N ALA A 87 -9.99 -0.24 6.03
CA ALA A 87 -9.77 -0.74 7.38
C ALA A 87 -9.59 0.38 8.41
N TRP A 88 -9.81 0.03 9.68
CA TRP A 88 -9.31 0.78 10.81
C TRP A 88 -7.91 0.29 11.16
N ILE A 89 -7.03 1.21 11.53
CA ILE A 89 -5.76 0.89 12.16
C ILE A 89 -5.71 1.52 13.56
N SER A 90 -5.17 0.80 14.51
CA SER A 90 -4.92 1.31 15.85
C SER A 90 -3.50 0.97 16.28
N TYR A 91 -2.84 1.92 16.91
CA TYR A 91 -1.48 1.76 17.43
C TYR A 91 -1.26 2.67 18.64
N ASP A 92 -0.26 2.39 19.44
CA ASP A 92 0.19 3.28 20.51
C ASP A 92 1.30 4.19 19.98
N ASP A 93 1.15 5.50 20.17
CA ASP A 93 2.16 6.47 19.77
C ASP A 93 3.36 6.51 20.75
N GLU A 94 4.37 7.31 20.45
CA GLU A 94 5.58 7.45 21.27
C GLU A 94 5.32 7.88 22.73
N LYS A 95 4.14 8.42 23.00
CA LYS A 95 3.70 8.80 24.37
C LYS A 95 2.83 7.72 25.02
N GLY A 96 2.69 6.58 24.38
CA GLY A 96 1.79 5.49 24.83
C GLY A 96 0.32 5.80 24.68
N THR A 97 -0.05 6.79 23.85
CA THR A 97 -1.45 7.12 23.62
C THR A 97 -2.01 6.28 22.48
N ARG A 98 -3.13 5.56 22.74
CA ARG A 98 -3.82 4.79 21.71
C ARG A 98 -4.40 5.71 20.65
N ARG A 99 -3.99 5.51 19.41
CA ARG A 99 -4.49 6.20 18.22
C ARG A 99 -5.34 5.25 17.40
N THR A 100 -6.37 5.76 16.75
CA THR A 100 -7.17 4.99 15.80
C THR A 100 -7.44 5.86 14.58
N GLY A 101 -7.04 5.38 13.43
CA GLY A 101 -7.24 6.02 12.13
C GLY A 101 -7.94 5.10 11.15
N GLN A 102 -8.22 5.63 9.99
CA GLN A 102 -8.85 4.91 8.88
C GLN A 102 -7.95 5.00 7.66
N TYR A 103 -7.85 3.88 6.94
CA TYR A 103 -7.14 3.84 5.67
C TYR A 103 -7.86 2.99 4.64
N MET A 104 -7.48 3.19 3.39
CA MET A 104 -7.79 2.33 2.26
C MET A 104 -6.50 1.98 1.54
N ALA A 105 -6.32 0.70 1.27
CA ALA A 105 -5.25 0.21 0.41
C ALA A 105 -5.82 -0.32 -0.90
N VAL A 106 -5.12 -0.04 -2.00
CA VAL A 106 -5.29 -0.70 -3.29
C VAL A 106 -4.07 -1.59 -3.49
N ILE A 107 -4.27 -2.90 -3.51
CA ILE A 107 -3.21 -3.90 -3.52
C ILE A 107 -3.30 -4.70 -4.80
N GLU A 108 -2.27 -4.65 -5.63
CA GLU A 108 -2.18 -5.41 -6.87
C GLU A 108 -1.26 -6.61 -6.66
N PHE A 109 -1.67 -7.75 -7.19
CA PHE A 109 -0.95 -9.02 -7.06
C PHE A 109 -0.44 -9.49 -8.42
N ASP A 110 0.73 -10.10 -8.42
CA ASP A 110 1.22 -10.86 -9.56
C ASP A 110 0.63 -12.29 -9.49
N PRO A 111 -0.21 -12.72 -10.46
CA PRO A 111 -0.81 -14.03 -10.44
C PRO A 111 0.18 -15.16 -10.77
N GLU A 112 1.34 -14.88 -11.35
CA GLU A 112 2.37 -15.88 -11.68
C GLU A 112 3.22 -16.22 -10.46
N THR A 113 3.75 -15.19 -9.80
CA THR A 113 4.59 -15.35 -8.61
C THR A 113 3.77 -15.48 -7.33
N ARG A 114 2.48 -15.09 -7.37
CA ARG A 114 1.56 -15.05 -6.21
C ARG A 114 2.10 -14.16 -5.09
N THR A 115 2.60 -12.99 -5.46
CA THR A 115 3.18 -11.99 -4.57
C THR A 115 2.50 -10.64 -4.73
N ILE A 116 2.70 -9.74 -3.78
CA ILE A 116 2.22 -8.35 -3.84
C ILE A 116 3.12 -7.59 -4.81
N LYS A 117 2.52 -7.04 -5.86
CA LYS A 117 3.22 -6.27 -6.88
C LYS A 117 3.20 -4.77 -6.61
N SER A 118 2.09 -4.27 -6.08
CA SER A 118 1.91 -2.84 -5.85
C SER A 118 0.97 -2.59 -4.68
N GLU A 119 1.25 -1.54 -3.93
CA GLU A 119 0.36 -1.04 -2.89
C GLU A 119 0.21 0.49 -2.99
N ARG A 120 -1.02 0.96 -2.86
CA ARG A 120 -1.33 2.39 -2.75
C ARG A 120 -2.13 2.65 -1.49
N HIS A 121 -1.61 3.51 -0.62
CA HIS A 121 -2.17 3.76 0.69
C HIS A 121 -2.78 5.16 0.81
N TYR A 122 -4.06 5.22 1.10
CA TYR A 122 -4.82 6.43 1.37
C TYR A 122 -5.33 6.38 2.81
N GLY A 123 -5.26 7.47 3.56
CA GLY A 123 -5.74 7.45 4.92
C GLY A 123 -5.93 8.84 5.53
N ASP A 124 -6.43 8.88 6.75
CA ASP A 124 -6.54 10.10 7.53
C ASP A 124 -5.19 10.53 8.13
N ALA A 125 -5.18 11.63 8.86
CA ALA A 125 -3.97 12.14 9.49
C ALA A 125 -3.36 11.18 10.53
N VAL A 126 -4.17 10.32 11.15
CA VAL A 126 -3.69 9.32 12.11
C VAL A 126 -2.96 8.20 11.39
N PHE A 127 -3.52 7.72 10.27
CA PHE A 127 -2.82 6.76 9.41
C PHE A 127 -1.55 7.38 8.82
N GLY A 128 -1.60 8.63 8.37
CA GLY A 128 -0.41 9.34 7.88
C GLY A 128 0.72 9.42 8.91
N ALA A 129 0.38 9.59 10.20
CA ALA A 129 1.35 9.59 11.29
C ALA A 129 1.86 8.18 11.70
N PHE A 130 1.17 7.14 11.25
CA PHE A 130 1.61 5.74 11.39
C PHE A 130 2.75 5.42 10.41
N LEU A 131 2.66 5.94 9.17
CA LEU A 131 3.67 5.69 8.14
C LEU A 131 5.03 6.28 8.51
N PRO A 132 6.14 5.64 8.13
CA PRO A 132 7.48 6.18 8.37
C PRO A 132 7.71 7.43 7.52
N ALA A 133 8.65 8.25 7.95
CA ALA A 133 9.13 9.37 7.14
C ALA A 133 9.90 8.84 5.92
N ILE A 134 9.42 9.20 4.73
CA ILE A 134 10.06 8.87 3.46
C ILE A 134 11.00 10.01 3.09
N ASP A 135 12.28 9.71 2.89
CA ASP A 135 13.29 10.67 2.45
C ASP A 135 13.45 10.61 0.92
N ALA A 136 13.55 11.77 0.29
CA ALA A 136 13.81 11.86 -1.15
C ALA A 136 15.15 11.22 -1.59
N CYS A 137 16.05 10.99 -0.66
CA CYS A 137 17.34 10.35 -0.90
C CYS A 137 17.33 8.82 -0.69
N ASP A 138 16.22 8.26 -0.19
CA ASP A 138 16.11 6.81 -0.04
C ASP A 138 16.10 6.11 -1.41
N PRO A 139 16.61 4.89 -1.51
CA PRO A 139 16.56 4.12 -2.76
C PRO A 139 15.13 3.99 -3.29
N GLY A 140 14.96 4.11 -4.60
CA GLY A 140 13.67 3.95 -5.28
C GLY A 140 12.62 5.04 -4.99
N VAL A 141 12.92 6.04 -4.15
CA VAL A 141 11.97 7.10 -3.81
C VAL A 141 11.89 8.16 -4.90
N SER A 142 10.69 8.49 -5.29
CA SER A 142 10.40 9.61 -6.20
C SER A 142 9.09 10.31 -5.84
N ARG A 143 8.86 11.50 -6.42
CA ARG A 143 7.58 12.20 -6.27
C ARG A 143 6.51 11.51 -7.10
N ILE A 144 5.40 11.15 -6.47
CA ILE A 144 4.21 10.68 -7.17
C ILE A 144 3.75 11.76 -8.16
N ASN A 145 3.39 11.34 -9.35
CA ASN A 145 2.87 12.23 -10.39
C ASN A 145 3.82 13.40 -10.80
N ALA A 146 5.13 13.27 -10.56
CA ALA A 146 6.10 14.31 -10.92
C ALA A 146 5.99 14.76 -12.40
N ASN A 147 5.56 13.86 -13.27
CA ASN A 147 5.37 14.11 -14.71
C ASN A 147 3.91 14.08 -15.16
N THR A 148 2.96 14.03 -14.22
CA THR A 148 1.53 13.95 -14.57
C THR A 148 1.05 15.33 -15.05
N LYS A 149 0.48 15.36 -16.24
CA LYS A 149 -0.18 16.57 -16.75
C LYS A 149 -1.53 16.77 -16.06
N PRO A 150 -1.95 18.02 -15.82
CA PRO A 150 -3.29 18.31 -15.36
C PRO A 150 -4.34 17.69 -16.29
N VAL A 151 -5.33 17.02 -15.73
CA VAL A 151 -6.46 16.46 -16.47
C VAL A 151 -7.38 17.59 -16.91
N THR A 152 -7.77 17.60 -18.17
CA THR A 152 -8.71 18.58 -18.70
C THR A 152 -10.15 18.08 -18.59
N ARG A 153 -11.11 19.02 -18.61
CA ARG A 153 -12.54 18.68 -18.66
C ARG A 153 -12.90 17.89 -19.93
N GLU A 154 -12.22 18.16 -21.03
CA GLU A 154 -12.46 17.49 -22.30
C GLU A 154 -12.05 16.01 -22.25
N GLU A 155 -10.87 15.71 -21.66
CA GLU A 155 -10.41 14.33 -21.42
C GLU A 155 -11.41 13.59 -20.52
N MET A 156 -11.83 14.19 -19.40
CA MET A 156 -12.83 13.59 -18.51
C MET A 156 -14.15 13.28 -19.23
N LEU A 157 -14.65 14.20 -20.06
CA LEU A 157 -15.88 13.98 -20.83
C LEU A 157 -15.70 12.89 -21.90
N GLY A 158 -14.50 12.76 -22.48
CA GLY A 158 -14.15 11.68 -23.40
C GLY A 158 -14.23 10.31 -22.71
N GLU A 159 -13.66 10.18 -21.52
CA GLU A 159 -13.74 8.93 -20.73
C GLU A 159 -15.20 8.56 -20.38
N ILE A 160 -16.02 9.53 -19.98
CA ILE A 160 -17.43 9.29 -19.67
C ILE A 160 -18.20 8.75 -20.88
N ARG A 161 -17.93 9.26 -22.11
CA ARG A 161 -18.54 8.76 -23.34
C ARG A 161 -18.13 7.32 -23.63
N ILE A 162 -16.84 7.01 -23.49
CA ILE A 162 -16.35 5.63 -23.66
C ILE A 162 -17.04 4.67 -22.68
N LEU A 163 -17.17 5.04 -21.42
CA LEU A 163 -17.87 4.21 -20.41
C LEU A 163 -19.35 4.02 -20.72
N LYS A 164 -19.97 4.96 -21.44
CA LYS A 164 -21.38 4.84 -21.90
C LYS A 164 -21.54 4.11 -23.24
N GLY A 165 -20.45 3.79 -23.92
CA GLY A 165 -20.45 3.18 -25.22
C GLY A 165 -20.85 4.15 -26.35
N GLU A 166 -20.60 5.45 -26.18
CA GLU A 166 -20.89 6.52 -27.15
C GLU A 166 -19.66 6.83 -28.02
#